data_42e11c0b578e2541b7445507c6900bf1
#
_entry.id   42e11c0b578e2541b7445507c6900bf1
#
_cell.length_a   1.000
_cell.length_b   1.000
_cell.length_c   1.000
_cell.angle_alpha   90.00
_cell.angle_beta   90.00
_cell.angle_gamma   90.00
#
_symmetry.space_group_name_H-M   'P 1'
#
loop_
_entity.id
_entity.type
_entity.pdbx_description
1 polymer ?
#
loop_
_entity_poly.entity_id
_entity_poly.type
_entity_poly.pdbx_seq_one_letter_code
_entity_poly.pdbx_strand_id
1 'polypeptide(L)'
;MKVIFVIQGEGRGHLTQALALKQMLLHEGHEVVKVLVGKSKNRVIPEFFQNKIGTPIEVFDSPNFLPSKDNRKFNLLRSLAYNTLLVPSYLSSIHLIRKNIQECGADIIINFYE
;
A
#
# COMPACT_ATOMS: atom_id res chain seq x y z
N MET A 1 -5.11 18.56 -9.30
CA MET A 1 -5.71 17.22 -9.45
C MET A 1 -5.80 16.54 -8.09
N LYS A 2 -6.79 15.69 -7.94
CA LYS A 2 -6.92 14.83 -6.75
C LYS A 2 -6.25 13.50 -7.02
N VAL A 3 -5.34 13.11 -6.16
CA VAL A 3 -4.47 11.94 -6.33
C VAL A 3 -4.70 10.93 -5.20
N ILE A 4 -4.78 9.64 -5.55
CA ILE A 4 -4.72 8.55 -4.59
C ILE A 4 -3.38 7.86 -4.72
N PHE A 5 -2.71 7.61 -3.59
CA PHE A 5 -1.53 6.76 -3.54
C PHE A 5 -1.92 5.33 -3.19
N VAL A 6 -1.38 4.38 -3.90
CA VAL A 6 -1.45 2.95 -3.56
C VAL A 6 -0.02 2.48 -3.30
N ILE A 7 0.27 2.09 -2.08
CA ILE A 7 1.65 1.85 -1.63
C ILE A 7 1.79 0.44 -1.09
N GLN A 8 2.85 -0.24 -1.48
CA GLN A 8 3.25 -1.49 -0.85
C GLN A 8 3.91 -1.19 0.49
N GLY A 9 3.32 -1.68 1.58
CA GLY A 9 3.75 -1.40 2.95
C GLY A 9 4.73 -2.42 3.55
N GLU A 10 5.34 -3.27 2.73
CA GLU A 10 6.25 -4.32 3.22
C GLU A 10 7.67 -3.82 3.52
N GLY A 11 8.03 -2.64 3.03
CA GLY A 11 9.33 -2.01 3.24
C GLY A 11 9.21 -0.50 3.43
N ARG A 12 10.32 0.13 3.80
CA ARG A 12 10.34 1.57 4.05
C ARG A 12 10.56 2.41 2.78
N GLY A 13 11.12 1.82 1.73
CA GLY A 13 11.49 2.54 0.51
C GLY A 13 10.30 3.22 -0.16
N HIS A 14 9.24 2.47 -0.42
CA HIS A 14 8.05 3.02 -1.07
C HIS A 14 7.35 4.07 -0.21
N LEU A 15 7.33 3.89 1.11
CA LEU A 15 6.75 4.86 2.04
C LEU A 15 7.51 6.19 1.99
N THR A 16 8.84 6.14 1.96
CA THR A 16 9.69 7.32 1.87
C THR A 16 9.51 8.04 0.53
N GLN A 17 9.44 7.29 -0.56
CA GLN A 17 9.17 7.83 -1.89
C GLN A 17 7.81 8.54 -1.94
N ALA A 18 6.80 7.95 -1.33
CA ALA A 18 5.46 8.53 -1.28
C ALA A 18 5.44 9.86 -0.52
N LEU A 19 6.17 9.95 0.60
CA LEU A 19 6.30 11.21 1.35
C LEU A 19 6.94 12.31 0.50
N ALA A 20 8.02 11.99 -0.20
CA ALA A 20 8.72 12.95 -1.05
C ALA A 20 7.83 13.41 -2.22
N LEU A 21 7.18 12.47 -2.90
CA LEU A 21 6.31 12.79 -4.03
C LEU A 21 5.09 13.61 -3.59
N LYS A 22 4.52 13.31 -2.43
CA LYS A 22 3.41 14.11 -1.90
C LYS A 22 3.79 15.57 -1.74
N GLN A 23 4.97 15.85 -1.19
CA GLN A 23 5.45 17.23 -1.04
C GLN A 23 5.60 17.94 -2.38
N MET A 24 6.15 17.23 -3.38
CA MET A 24 6.28 17.78 -4.73
C MET A 24 4.92 18.09 -5.37
N LEU A 25 3.97 17.18 -5.25
CA LEU A 25 2.62 17.37 -5.77
C LEU A 25 1.91 18.54 -5.10
N LEU A 26 2.04 18.64 -3.79
CA LEU A 26 1.45 19.75 -3.03
C LEU A 26 2.02 21.11 -3.47
N HIS A 27 3.33 21.18 -3.70
CA HIS A 27 3.99 22.38 -4.20
C HIS A 27 3.47 22.80 -5.58
N GLU A 28 3.12 21.83 -6.43
CA GLU A 28 2.54 22.07 -7.76
C GLU A 28 1.01 22.27 -7.75
N GLY A 29 0.40 22.38 -6.59
CA GLY A 29 -1.04 22.63 -6.46
C GLY A 29 -1.94 21.41 -6.57
N HIS A 30 -1.38 20.21 -6.45
CA HIS A 30 -2.14 18.96 -6.45
C HIS A 30 -2.39 18.47 -5.01
N GLU A 31 -3.44 17.68 -4.83
CA GLU A 31 -3.84 17.16 -3.53
C GLU A 31 -3.79 15.65 -3.51
N VAL A 32 -3.14 15.06 -2.51
CA VAL A 32 -3.23 13.64 -2.22
C VAL A 32 -4.37 13.43 -1.23
N VAL A 33 -5.49 12.92 -1.73
CA VAL A 33 -6.74 12.84 -0.97
C VAL A 33 -6.86 11.57 -0.14
N LYS A 34 -6.16 10.50 -0.51
CA LYS A 34 -6.19 9.23 0.19
C LYS A 34 -4.91 8.46 -0.05
N VAL A 35 -4.51 7.69 0.95
CA VAL A 35 -3.39 6.76 0.87
C VAL A 35 -3.88 5.36 1.20
N LEU A 36 -3.73 4.43 0.25
CA LEU A 36 -4.08 3.03 0.43
C LEU A 36 -2.79 2.24 0.56
N VAL A 37 -2.63 1.52 1.68
CA VAL A 37 -1.42 0.75 1.95
C VAL A 37 -1.73 -0.74 1.94
N GLY A 38 -1.14 -1.45 0.99
CA GLY A 38 -1.21 -2.90 0.93
C GLY A 38 -0.10 -3.51 1.78
N LYS A 39 -0.47 -4.35 2.73
CA LYS A 39 0.49 -5.01 3.60
C LYS A 39 0.02 -6.41 4.00
N SER A 40 0.94 -7.26 4.41
CA SER A 40 0.59 -8.51 5.07
C SER A 40 0.11 -8.25 6.49
N LYS A 41 -0.61 -9.22 7.07
CA LYS A 41 -1.20 -9.08 8.42
C LYS A 41 -0.17 -8.83 9.51
N ASN A 42 1.05 -9.34 9.33
CA ASN A 42 2.11 -9.25 10.32
C ASN A 42 2.95 -7.96 10.22
N ARG A 43 2.70 -7.14 9.22
CA ARG A 43 3.42 -5.88 9.04
C ARG A 43 2.67 -4.74 9.72
N VAL A 44 3.44 -3.82 10.29
CA VAL A 44 2.91 -2.59 10.89
C VAL A 44 3.45 -1.41 10.09
N ILE A 45 2.59 -0.46 9.78
CA ILE A 45 3.00 0.77 9.11
C ILE A 45 3.86 1.57 10.07
N PRO A 46 5.10 1.97 9.69
CA PRO A 46 5.97 2.75 10.56
C PRO A 46 5.31 4.04 11.04
N GLU A 47 5.51 4.36 12.29
CA GLU A 47 4.93 5.55 12.93
C GLU A 47 5.38 6.84 12.23
N PHE A 48 6.63 6.91 11.78
CA PHE A 48 7.14 8.09 11.07
C PHE A 48 6.31 8.42 9.82
N PHE A 49 5.86 7.38 9.10
CA PHE A 49 5.03 7.56 7.91
C PHE A 49 3.64 8.06 8.28
N GLN A 50 3.02 7.45 9.29
CA GLN A 50 1.69 7.86 9.76
C GLN A 50 1.69 9.32 10.21
N ASN A 51 2.76 9.76 10.90
CA ASN A 51 2.87 11.12 11.40
C ASN A 51 3.16 12.15 10.30
N LYS A 52 3.90 11.77 9.27
CA LYS A 52 4.35 12.71 8.23
C LYS A 52 3.43 12.82 7.02
N ILE A 53 2.66 11.77 6.72
CA ILE A 53 1.85 11.76 5.49
C ILE A 53 0.71 12.79 5.55
N GLY A 54 0.10 13.00 6.70
CA GLY A 54 -0.96 14.00 6.88
C GLY A 54 -2.19 13.78 6.00
N THR A 55 -2.40 12.56 5.52
CA THR A 55 -3.52 12.17 4.64
C THR A 55 -4.14 10.91 5.22
N PRO A 56 -5.48 10.73 5.15
CA PRO A 56 -6.11 9.52 5.65
C PRO A 56 -5.53 8.26 5.00
N ILE A 57 -5.17 7.29 5.84
CA ILE A 57 -4.60 6.00 5.43
C ILE A 57 -5.65 4.91 5.61
N GLU A 58 -5.80 4.07 4.61
CA GLU A 58 -6.61 2.86 4.70
C GLU A 58 -5.77 1.66 4.27
N VAL A 59 -5.85 0.57 5.02
CA VAL A 59 -5.00 -0.61 4.83
C VAL A 59 -5.81 -1.72 4.16
N PHE A 60 -5.17 -2.44 3.25
CA PHE A 60 -5.76 -3.63 2.63
C PHE A 60 -4.76 -4.78 2.62
N ASP A 61 -5.26 -6.01 2.51
CA ASP A 61 -4.42 -7.21 2.44
C ASP A 61 -3.74 -7.31 1.07
N SER A 62 -2.43 -7.52 1.08
CA SER A 62 -1.60 -7.64 -0.12
C SER A 62 -0.81 -8.94 -0.11
N PRO A 63 -0.63 -9.60 -1.26
CA PRO A 63 0.23 -10.78 -1.35
C PRO A 63 1.66 -10.50 -0.91
N ASN A 64 2.29 -11.48 -0.29
CA ASN A 64 3.67 -11.38 0.16
C ASN A 64 4.39 -12.71 0.02
N PHE A 65 5.72 -12.65 -0.15
CA PHE A 65 6.58 -13.81 -0.11
C PHE A 65 7.04 -14.07 1.33
N LEU A 66 6.79 -15.28 1.83
CA LEU A 66 7.24 -15.66 3.16
C LEU A 66 8.71 -16.08 3.12
N PRO A 67 9.54 -15.61 4.06
CA PRO A 67 10.93 -16.02 4.13
C PRO A 67 11.06 -17.49 4.52
N SER A 68 12.13 -18.15 4.09
CA SER A 68 12.46 -19.48 4.57
C SER A 68 12.96 -19.44 6.02
N LYS A 69 13.08 -20.61 6.68
CA LYS A 69 13.49 -20.70 8.08
C LYS A 69 14.88 -20.09 8.35
N ASP A 70 15.76 -20.09 7.36
CA ASP A 70 17.10 -19.49 7.46
C ASP A 70 17.17 -18.04 7.03
N ASN A 71 16.06 -17.43 6.66
CA ASN A 71 15.92 -16.04 6.18
C ASN A 71 16.79 -15.70 4.96
N ARG A 72 17.30 -16.67 4.23
CA ARG A 72 18.20 -16.44 3.09
C ARG A 72 17.48 -16.43 1.74
N LYS A 73 16.31 -17.06 1.67
CA LYS A 73 15.54 -17.21 0.43
C LYS A 73 14.06 -17.35 0.73
N PHE A 74 13.23 -17.15 -0.28
CA PHE A 74 11.79 -17.35 -0.17
C PHE A 74 11.45 -18.83 -0.10
N ASN A 75 10.44 -19.17 0.70
CA ASN A 75 9.80 -20.48 0.67
C ASN A 75 8.60 -20.39 -0.28
N LEU A 76 8.77 -20.85 -1.53
CA LEU A 76 7.76 -20.72 -2.56
C LEU A 76 6.48 -21.50 -2.26
N LEU A 77 6.60 -22.72 -1.74
CA LEU A 77 5.41 -23.55 -1.41
C LEU A 77 4.60 -22.91 -0.28
N ARG A 78 5.28 -22.46 0.76
CA ARG A 78 4.64 -21.81 1.90
C ARG A 78 3.99 -20.48 1.50
N SER A 79 4.66 -19.71 0.66
CA SER A 79 4.14 -18.43 0.15
C SER A 79 2.91 -18.65 -0.73
N LEU A 80 2.95 -19.65 -1.60
CA LEU A 80 1.81 -20.00 -2.47
C LEU A 80 0.60 -20.43 -1.64
N ALA A 81 0.79 -21.30 -0.66
CA ALA A 81 -0.30 -21.76 0.22
C ALA A 81 -0.87 -20.58 1.02
N TYR A 82 -0.01 -19.74 1.60
CA TYR A 82 -0.43 -18.56 2.34
C TYR A 82 -1.26 -17.61 1.49
N ASN A 83 -0.79 -17.26 0.30
CA ASN A 83 -1.49 -16.34 -0.58
C ASN A 83 -2.80 -16.93 -1.13
N THR A 84 -2.82 -18.24 -1.43
CA THR A 84 -4.03 -18.92 -1.89
C THR A 84 -5.15 -18.89 -0.83
N LEU A 85 -4.80 -19.10 0.44
CA LEU A 85 -5.76 -19.02 1.55
C LEU A 85 -6.33 -17.62 1.75
N LEU A 86 -5.62 -16.58 1.31
CA LEU A 86 -6.03 -15.18 1.45
C LEU A 86 -6.73 -14.61 0.20
N VAL A 87 -6.98 -15.41 -0.83
CA VAL A 87 -7.64 -14.92 -2.06
C VAL A 87 -8.96 -14.19 -1.79
N PRO A 88 -9.87 -14.65 -0.90
CA PRO A 88 -11.08 -13.88 -0.59
C PRO A 88 -10.78 -12.48 -0.03
N SER A 89 -9.75 -12.35 0.83
CA SER A 89 -9.33 -11.04 1.36
C SER A 89 -8.78 -10.14 0.26
N TYR A 90 -8.05 -10.70 -0.71
CA TYR A 90 -7.53 -9.92 -1.84
C TYR A 90 -8.63 -9.40 -2.75
N LEU A 91 -9.67 -10.20 -2.99
CA LEU A 91 -10.84 -9.75 -3.74
C LEU A 91 -11.56 -8.61 -3.02
N SER A 92 -11.71 -8.71 -1.70
CA SER A 92 -12.26 -7.61 -0.88
C SER A 92 -11.40 -6.36 -0.97
N SER A 93 -10.06 -6.50 -1.03
CA SER A 93 -9.14 -5.39 -1.17
C SER A 93 -9.28 -4.66 -2.51
N ILE A 94 -9.50 -5.39 -3.60
CA ILE A 94 -9.79 -4.80 -4.91
C ILE A 94 -11.08 -3.96 -4.84
N HIS A 95 -12.10 -4.46 -4.20
CA HIS A 95 -13.35 -3.75 -4.00
C HIS A 95 -13.16 -2.47 -3.16
N LEU A 96 -12.37 -2.55 -2.11
CA LEU A 96 -12.02 -1.41 -1.26
C LEU A 96 -11.31 -0.31 -2.05
N ILE A 97 -10.32 -0.66 -2.87
CA ILE A 97 -9.60 0.29 -3.72
C ILE A 97 -10.57 0.98 -4.68
N ARG A 98 -11.39 0.21 -5.37
CA ARG A 98 -12.39 0.73 -6.30
C ARG A 98 -13.35 1.70 -5.63
N LYS A 99 -13.86 1.34 -4.45
CA LYS A 99 -14.75 2.19 -3.66
C LYS A 99 -14.10 3.52 -3.31
N ASN A 100 -12.84 3.50 -2.85
CA ASN A 100 -12.11 4.72 -2.51
C ASN A 100 -11.89 5.63 -3.71
N ILE A 101 -11.59 5.07 -4.88
CA ILE A 101 -11.46 5.85 -6.12
C ILE A 101 -12.75 6.60 -6.42
N GLN A 102 -13.88 5.91 -6.33
CA GLN A 102 -15.19 6.50 -6.61
C GLN A 102 -15.58 7.56 -5.57
N GLU A 103 -15.41 7.27 -4.29
CA GLU A 103 -15.81 8.16 -3.20
C GLU A 103 -14.96 9.43 -3.10
N CYS A 104 -13.66 9.32 -3.35
CA CYS A 104 -12.73 10.45 -3.26
C CYS A 104 -12.74 11.34 -4.51
N GLY A 105 -13.34 10.88 -5.61
CA GLY A 105 -13.32 11.61 -6.88
C GLY A 105 -11.91 11.82 -7.41
N ALA A 106 -11.04 10.80 -7.29
CA ALA A 106 -9.65 10.91 -7.71
C ALA A 106 -9.51 11.01 -9.22
N ASP A 107 -8.63 11.89 -9.67
CA ASP A 107 -8.29 12.05 -11.08
C ASP A 107 -7.19 11.08 -11.51
N ILE A 108 -6.25 10.77 -10.60
CA ILE A 108 -5.08 9.94 -10.86
C ILE A 108 -4.81 9.02 -9.67
N ILE A 109 -4.33 7.82 -9.97
CA ILE A 109 -3.78 6.89 -9.00
C ILE A 109 -2.29 6.75 -9.26
N ILE A 110 -1.47 6.92 -8.23
CA ILE A 110 -0.03 6.67 -8.30
C ILE A 110 0.28 5.44 -7.46
N ASN A 111 0.89 4.46 -8.10
CA ASN A 111 1.15 3.16 -7.53
C ASN A 111 2.64 3.00 -7.21
N PHE A 112 2.95 2.67 -5.95
CA PHE A 112 4.31 2.42 -5.46
C PHE A 112 4.50 0.92 -5.22
N TYR A 113 4.42 0.14 -6.27
CA TYR A 113 4.70 -1.30 -6.28
C TYR A 113 5.83 -1.61 -7.24
N GLU A 114 6.59 -2.66 -6.94
CA GLU A 114 7.59 -3.21 -7.84
C GLU A 114 6.96 -4.20 -8.83
#